data_f0d2b631c3cad68d64521a9073cd79f1
#
_entry.id   f0d2b631c3cad68d64521a9073cd79f1
#
_cell.length_a   1.000
_cell.length_b   1.000
_cell.length_c   1.000
_cell.angle_alpha   90.00
_cell.angle_beta   90.00
_cell.angle_gamma   90.00
#
_symmetry.space_group_name_H-M   'P 1'
#
loop_
_entity.id
_entity.type
_entity.pdbx_description
1 polymer ?
#
loop_
_entity_poly.entity_id
_entity_poly.type
_entity_poly.pdbx_seq_one_letter_code
_entity_poly.pdbx_strand_id
1 'polypeptide(L)'
;RNNIIIARNKYRTNVGKAWPDDRKIKIPIIKDIESVYIVLHEIAHVILNHGENCLKPTYIIEMEAERHALSIFKKWDIHKLFPEDFLKIKKRAERYVRWNIIYEIQRSLHDADHILQLKNINITALRFSNIRKFQNKKVQLNKNKKTFK
;
A
#
# COMPACT_ATOMS: atom_id res chain seq x y z
N ARG A 1 -12.83 15.88 -19.89
CA ARG A 1 -11.57 15.10 -20.00
C ARG A 1 -10.90 15.08 -18.64
N ASN A 2 -10.69 13.89 -18.09
CA ASN A 2 -10.12 13.71 -16.75
C ASN A 2 -8.58 13.66 -16.84
N ASN A 3 -7.94 14.78 -17.11
CA ASN A 3 -6.48 14.83 -17.24
C ASN A 3 -5.81 14.75 -15.85
N ILE A 4 -4.77 13.92 -15.74
CA ILE A 4 -3.90 13.86 -14.55
C ILE A 4 -2.71 14.79 -14.83
N ILE A 5 -2.43 15.69 -13.89
CA ILE A 5 -1.28 16.59 -13.95
C ILE A 5 -0.05 15.82 -13.45
N ILE A 6 0.98 15.73 -14.28
CA ILE A 6 2.21 15.03 -13.94
C ILE A 6 3.33 16.02 -13.64
N ALA A 7 3.81 16.04 -12.40
CA ALA A 7 5.00 16.77 -11.98
C ALA A 7 6.20 15.79 -11.87
N ARG A 8 7.34 16.17 -12.43
CA ARG A 8 8.58 15.38 -12.29
C ARG A 8 9.27 15.71 -10.96
N ASN A 9 9.86 14.70 -10.33
CA ASN A 9 10.69 14.92 -9.16
C ASN A 9 12.01 15.60 -9.57
N LYS A 10 12.32 16.73 -8.98
CA LYS A 10 13.62 17.43 -9.20
C LYS A 10 14.78 16.70 -8.55
N TYR A 11 14.53 15.89 -7.53
CA TYR A 11 15.53 15.13 -6.80
C TYR A 11 15.55 13.68 -7.30
N ARG A 12 16.74 13.04 -7.30
CA ARG A 12 16.93 11.64 -7.73
C ARG A 12 16.36 10.62 -6.72
N THR A 13 15.20 10.88 -6.15
CA THR A 13 14.53 9.97 -5.22
C THR A 13 13.58 9.06 -5.97
N ASN A 14 13.54 7.78 -5.59
CA ASN A 14 12.59 6.79 -6.11
C ASN A 14 11.24 6.88 -5.38
N VAL A 15 10.75 8.11 -5.10
CA VAL A 15 9.51 8.34 -4.36
C VAL A 15 8.53 9.03 -5.28
N GLY A 16 7.34 8.46 -5.41
CA GLY A 16 6.17 9.09 -5.97
C GLY A 16 5.36 9.82 -4.89
N LYS A 17 4.40 10.61 -5.31
CA LYS A 17 3.38 11.19 -4.45
C LYS A 17 2.15 11.54 -5.28
N ALA A 18 0.96 11.20 -4.78
CA ALA A 18 -0.31 11.61 -5.37
C ALA A 18 -0.97 12.73 -4.55
N TRP A 19 -1.72 13.58 -5.23
CA TRP A 19 -2.70 14.51 -4.70
C TRP A 19 -4.00 14.26 -5.47
N PRO A 20 -4.82 13.30 -5.03
CA PRO A 20 -6.00 12.84 -5.77
C PRO A 20 -7.03 13.95 -6.02
N ASP A 21 -7.26 14.81 -5.05
CA ASP A 21 -8.22 15.92 -5.16
C ASP A 21 -7.81 16.94 -6.23
N ASP A 22 -6.51 17.19 -6.36
CA ASP A 22 -5.94 18.05 -7.42
C ASP A 22 -5.75 17.29 -8.75
N ARG A 23 -6.04 16.00 -8.79
CA ARG A 23 -5.71 15.09 -9.92
C ARG A 23 -4.25 15.22 -10.35
N LYS A 24 -3.35 15.31 -9.41
CA LYS A 24 -1.93 15.55 -9.61
C LYS A 24 -1.11 14.42 -9.03
N ILE A 25 -0.05 14.05 -9.75
CA ILE A 25 0.97 13.13 -9.25
C ILE A 25 2.37 13.73 -9.44
N LYS A 26 3.26 13.38 -8.53
CA LYS A 26 4.70 13.57 -8.66
C LYS A 26 5.34 12.22 -8.91
N ILE A 27 6.10 12.11 -9.98
CA ILE A 27 6.69 10.84 -10.39
C ILE A 27 8.20 10.83 -10.16
N PRO A 28 8.80 9.66 -9.86
CA PRO A 28 10.25 9.50 -9.84
C PRO A 28 10.83 9.64 -11.26
N ILE A 29 12.14 9.69 -11.36
CA ILE A 29 12.83 9.50 -12.64
C ILE A 29 12.61 8.05 -13.06
N ILE A 30 12.03 7.86 -14.26
CA ILE A 30 11.80 6.52 -14.81
C ILE A 30 13.13 6.00 -15.34
N LYS A 31 13.66 4.96 -14.71
CA LYS A 31 14.95 4.32 -15.06
C LYS A 31 14.86 2.79 -15.12
N ASP A 32 13.82 2.22 -14.53
CA ASP A 32 13.62 0.78 -14.41
C ASP A 32 12.14 0.44 -14.25
N ILE A 33 11.82 -0.85 -14.27
CA ILE A 33 10.45 -1.36 -14.13
C ILE A 33 9.85 -0.98 -12.77
N GLU A 34 10.64 -0.90 -11.73
CA GLU A 34 10.17 -0.50 -10.40
C GLU A 34 9.68 0.96 -10.40
N SER A 35 10.41 1.86 -11.06
CA SER A 35 10.00 3.27 -11.20
C SER A 35 8.70 3.42 -12.01
N VAL A 36 8.49 2.61 -13.05
CA VAL A 36 7.20 2.54 -13.78
C VAL A 36 6.08 2.08 -12.84
N TYR A 37 6.35 1.07 -12.02
CA TYR A 37 5.38 0.58 -11.04
C TYR A 37 4.96 1.66 -10.04
N ILE A 38 5.92 2.44 -9.52
CA ILE A 38 5.64 3.55 -8.62
C ILE A 38 4.72 4.58 -9.29
N VAL A 39 4.95 4.90 -10.57
CA VAL A 39 4.07 5.81 -11.33
C VAL A 39 2.64 5.27 -11.38
N LEU A 40 2.46 3.99 -11.68
CA LEU A 40 1.14 3.37 -11.74
C LEU A 40 0.43 3.33 -10.38
N HIS A 41 1.19 3.16 -9.29
CA HIS A 41 0.69 3.23 -7.94
C HIS A 41 0.15 4.64 -7.61
N GLU A 42 0.90 5.70 -7.95
CA GLU A 42 0.43 7.08 -7.74
C GLU A 42 -0.79 7.43 -8.63
N ILE A 43 -0.81 6.95 -9.87
CA ILE A 43 -1.98 7.07 -10.75
C ILE A 43 -3.20 6.39 -10.14
N ALA A 44 -3.01 5.23 -9.51
CA ALA A 44 -4.09 4.49 -8.88
C ALA A 44 -4.76 5.30 -7.76
N HIS A 45 -4.00 6.03 -6.93
CA HIS A 45 -4.58 6.90 -5.91
C HIS A 45 -5.53 7.96 -6.53
N VAL A 46 -5.15 8.53 -7.67
CA VAL A 46 -5.99 9.52 -8.36
C VAL A 46 -7.23 8.88 -8.98
N ILE A 47 -7.09 7.72 -9.63
CA ILE A 47 -8.20 7.02 -10.29
C ILE A 47 -9.22 6.51 -9.28
N LEU A 48 -8.74 5.99 -8.14
CA LEU A 48 -9.57 5.43 -7.07
C LEU A 48 -10.08 6.50 -6.10
N ASN A 49 -9.76 7.77 -6.37
CA ASN A 49 -10.18 8.93 -5.58
C ASN A 49 -9.79 8.82 -4.09
N HIS A 50 -8.54 8.49 -3.82
CA HIS A 50 -7.96 8.39 -2.48
C HIS A 50 -7.58 9.77 -1.92
N GLY A 51 -8.47 10.78 -2.05
CA GLY A 51 -8.28 12.14 -1.57
C GLY A 51 -8.56 12.32 -0.08
N GLU A 52 -8.55 13.58 0.37
CA GLU A 52 -8.73 13.94 1.79
C GLU A 52 -10.08 13.48 2.36
N ASN A 53 -11.12 13.40 1.52
CA ASN A 53 -12.44 12.92 1.92
C ASN A 53 -12.58 11.39 1.90
N CYS A 54 -11.51 10.64 1.63
CA CYS A 54 -11.53 9.20 1.66
C CYS A 54 -11.47 8.71 3.11
N LEU A 55 -12.59 8.21 3.63
CA LEU A 55 -12.71 7.72 5.01
C LEU A 55 -12.09 6.32 5.24
N LYS A 56 -11.48 5.73 4.21
CA LYS A 56 -10.83 4.42 4.34
C LYS A 56 -9.55 4.52 5.16
N PRO A 57 -9.21 3.50 5.96
CA PRO A 57 -7.91 3.40 6.60
C PRO A 57 -6.76 3.45 5.57
N THR A 58 -5.63 4.04 5.94
CA THR A 58 -4.47 4.22 5.05
C THR A 58 -4.02 2.92 4.41
N TYR A 59 -3.96 1.81 5.18
CA TYR A 59 -3.55 0.52 4.63
C TYR A 59 -4.52 -0.04 3.58
N ILE A 60 -5.81 0.29 3.63
CA ILE A 60 -6.79 -0.08 2.60
C ILE A 60 -6.53 0.72 1.33
N ILE A 61 -6.33 2.03 1.46
CA ILE A 61 -5.99 2.94 0.38
C ILE A 61 -4.73 2.45 -0.37
N GLU A 62 -3.67 2.16 0.38
CA GLU A 62 -2.42 1.64 -0.17
C GLU A 62 -2.59 0.27 -0.82
N MET A 63 -3.35 -0.63 -0.19
CA MET A 63 -3.64 -1.95 -0.77
C MET A 63 -4.40 -1.86 -2.09
N GLU A 64 -5.37 -0.97 -2.18
CA GLU A 64 -6.15 -0.75 -3.41
C GLU A 64 -5.24 -0.21 -4.53
N ALA A 65 -4.38 0.76 -4.22
CA ALA A 65 -3.42 1.32 -5.17
C ALA A 65 -2.42 0.26 -5.65
N GLU A 66 -1.85 -0.54 -4.76
CA GLU A 66 -0.94 -1.64 -5.09
C GLU A 66 -1.62 -2.70 -5.98
N ARG A 67 -2.86 -3.09 -5.65
CA ARG A 67 -3.63 -4.04 -6.49
C ARG A 67 -3.89 -3.50 -7.88
N HIS A 68 -4.25 -2.22 -7.98
CA HIS A 68 -4.51 -1.57 -9.27
C HIS A 68 -3.24 -1.55 -10.13
N ALA A 69 -2.11 -1.10 -9.59
CA ALA A 69 -0.83 -1.09 -10.27
C ALA A 69 -0.40 -2.50 -10.74
N LEU A 70 -0.48 -3.51 -9.86
CA LEU A 70 -0.18 -4.90 -10.21
C LEU A 70 -1.12 -5.46 -11.29
N SER A 71 -2.40 -5.04 -11.30
CA SER A 71 -3.36 -5.47 -12.34
C SER A 71 -2.98 -4.94 -13.72
N ILE A 72 -2.51 -3.68 -13.80
CA ILE A 72 -2.02 -3.09 -15.04
C ILE A 72 -0.77 -3.81 -15.54
N PHE A 73 0.18 -4.13 -14.65
CA PHE A 73 1.37 -4.91 -14.98
C PHE A 73 1.02 -6.28 -15.58
N LYS A 74 0.01 -6.95 -15.02
CA LYS A 74 -0.50 -8.22 -15.57
C LYS A 74 -1.18 -8.01 -16.92
N LYS A 75 -2.02 -6.99 -17.05
CA LYS A 75 -2.73 -6.67 -18.30
C LYS A 75 -1.76 -6.36 -19.45
N TRP A 76 -0.60 -5.79 -19.16
CA TRP A 76 0.42 -5.47 -20.15
C TRP A 76 1.48 -6.57 -20.30
N ASP A 77 1.27 -7.74 -19.70
CA ASP A 77 2.18 -8.89 -19.71
C ASP A 77 3.60 -8.60 -19.19
N ILE A 78 3.79 -7.50 -18.43
CA ILE A 78 5.08 -7.13 -17.84
C ILE A 78 5.60 -8.24 -16.91
N HIS A 79 4.71 -8.94 -16.23
CA HIS A 79 5.06 -10.08 -15.39
C HIS A 79 5.67 -11.26 -16.15
N LYS A 80 5.40 -11.38 -17.45
CA LYS A 80 5.99 -12.40 -18.33
C LYS A 80 7.32 -11.93 -18.92
N LEU A 81 7.41 -10.63 -19.26
CA LEU A 81 8.62 -10.05 -19.83
C LEU A 81 9.73 -9.85 -18.81
N PHE A 82 9.37 -9.54 -17.57
CA PHE A 82 10.29 -9.24 -16.46
C PHE A 82 9.87 -9.98 -15.17
N PRO A 83 9.93 -11.33 -15.16
CA PRO A 83 9.37 -12.14 -14.06
C PRO A 83 10.06 -11.90 -12.72
N GLU A 84 11.39 -11.70 -12.72
CA GLU A 84 12.15 -11.46 -11.49
C GLU A 84 11.84 -10.08 -10.88
N ASP A 85 11.77 -9.04 -11.72
CA ASP A 85 11.44 -7.70 -11.26
C ASP A 85 9.99 -7.63 -10.79
N PHE A 86 9.07 -8.31 -11.48
CA PHE A 86 7.69 -8.44 -11.04
C PHE A 86 7.59 -9.11 -9.66
N LEU A 87 8.38 -10.15 -9.40
CA LEU A 87 8.41 -10.80 -8.10
C LEU A 87 8.96 -9.89 -7.00
N LYS A 88 10.02 -9.12 -7.29
CA LYS A 88 10.59 -8.11 -6.37
C LYS A 88 9.55 -7.03 -6.04
N ILE A 89 8.89 -6.49 -7.08
CA ILE A 89 7.82 -5.48 -6.95
C ILE A 89 6.68 -6.00 -6.10
N LYS A 90 6.20 -7.22 -6.38
CA LYS A 90 5.12 -7.85 -5.59
C LYS A 90 5.51 -7.99 -4.12
N LYS A 91 6.72 -8.45 -3.81
CA LYS A 91 7.23 -8.56 -2.43
C LYS A 91 7.34 -7.18 -1.76
N ARG A 92 7.73 -6.14 -2.51
CA ARG A 92 7.77 -4.77 -2.02
C ARG A 92 6.36 -4.27 -1.68
N ALA A 93 5.39 -4.42 -2.59
CA ALA A 93 4.00 -4.06 -2.38
C ALA A 93 3.42 -4.71 -1.12
N GLU A 94 3.63 -6.03 -0.95
CA GLU A 94 3.22 -6.76 0.23
C GLU A 94 3.85 -6.21 1.52
N ARG A 95 5.14 -5.85 1.51
CA ARG A 95 5.83 -5.25 2.66
C ARG A 95 5.27 -3.88 2.99
N TYR A 96 5.00 -3.06 1.97
CA TYR A 96 4.49 -1.71 2.16
C TYR A 96 3.10 -1.71 2.79
N VAL A 97 2.19 -2.55 2.30
CA VAL A 97 0.85 -2.71 2.92
C VAL A 97 0.96 -3.21 4.36
N ARG A 98 1.85 -4.20 4.63
CA ARG A 98 2.08 -4.68 6.01
C ARG A 98 2.62 -3.59 6.93
N TRP A 99 3.51 -2.76 6.44
CA TRP A 99 4.04 -1.64 7.20
C TRP A 99 2.93 -0.65 7.58
N ASN A 100 2.05 -0.30 6.63
CA ASN A 100 0.90 0.57 6.88
C ASN A 100 -0.07 -0.04 7.90
N ILE A 101 -0.34 -1.35 7.83
CA ILE A 101 -1.16 -2.05 8.84
C ILE A 101 -0.53 -1.92 10.24
N ILE A 102 0.79 -2.16 10.35
CA ILE A 102 1.49 -2.07 11.63
C ILE A 102 1.45 -0.64 12.16
N TYR A 103 1.68 0.34 11.30
CA TYR A 103 1.63 1.76 11.65
C TYR A 103 0.24 2.17 12.16
N GLU A 104 -0.82 1.79 11.46
CA GLU A 104 -2.20 2.03 11.88
C GLU A 104 -2.53 1.36 13.23
N ILE A 105 -2.10 0.11 13.43
CA ILE A 105 -2.26 -0.58 14.70
C ILE A 105 -1.51 0.14 15.83
N GLN A 106 -0.30 0.63 15.58
CA GLN A 106 0.47 1.39 16.57
C GLN A 106 -0.20 2.71 16.93
N ARG A 107 -0.74 3.41 15.92
CA ARG A 107 -1.47 4.65 16.11
C ARG A 107 -2.78 4.43 16.87
N SER A 108 -3.53 3.40 16.54
CA SER A 108 -4.84 3.08 17.13
C SER A 108 -4.74 2.40 18.51
N LEU A 109 -3.53 2.01 18.95
CA LEU A 109 -3.32 1.61 20.37
C LEU A 109 -3.50 2.80 21.32
N HIS A 110 -3.55 4.02 20.82
CA HIS A 110 -3.93 5.21 21.59
C HIS A 110 -5.43 5.53 21.52
N ASP A 111 -6.17 4.91 20.58
CA ASP A 111 -7.62 5.13 20.38
C ASP A 111 -8.38 3.79 20.43
N ALA A 112 -9.07 3.51 21.54
CA ALA A 112 -9.76 2.23 21.78
C ALA A 112 -10.83 1.90 20.73
N ASP A 113 -11.48 2.89 20.10
CA ASP A 113 -12.54 2.71 19.10
C ASP A 113 -12.03 2.15 17.76
N HIS A 114 -10.81 2.47 17.37
CA HIS A 114 -10.20 1.92 16.15
C HIS A 114 -9.88 0.42 16.24
N ILE A 115 -9.64 -0.11 17.44
CA ILE A 115 -9.33 -1.54 17.64
C ILE A 115 -10.54 -2.43 17.27
N LEU A 116 -11.75 -1.96 17.50
CA LEU A 116 -12.98 -2.67 17.13
C LEU A 116 -13.16 -2.78 15.61
N GLN A 117 -12.84 -1.73 14.86
CA GLN A 117 -12.90 -1.73 13.40
C GLN A 117 -11.86 -2.67 12.79
N LEU A 118 -10.63 -2.73 13.34
CA LEU A 118 -9.57 -3.62 12.88
C LEU A 118 -9.90 -5.11 13.10
N LYS A 119 -10.74 -5.47 14.09
CA LYS A 119 -11.20 -6.84 14.33
C LYS A 119 -12.14 -7.35 13.23
N ASN A 120 -12.83 -6.46 12.54
CA ASN A 120 -13.80 -6.79 11.49
C ASN A 120 -13.18 -6.86 10.08
N ILE A 121 -11.86 -6.65 9.95
CA ILE A 121 -11.20 -6.75 8.66
C ILE A 121 -11.14 -8.20 8.23
N ASN A 122 -11.81 -8.51 7.14
CA ASN A 122 -11.72 -9.81 6.50
C ASN A 122 -10.35 -9.96 5.80
N ILE A 123 -9.35 -10.41 6.56
CA ILE A 123 -7.95 -10.57 6.14
C ILE A 123 -7.84 -11.57 4.97
N THR A 124 -8.81 -12.46 4.82
CA THR A 124 -8.90 -13.41 3.69
C THR A 124 -9.08 -12.70 2.35
N ALA A 125 -9.71 -11.51 2.34
CA ALA A 125 -9.85 -10.70 1.12
C ALA A 125 -8.50 -10.14 0.62
N LEU A 126 -7.50 -10.05 1.47
CA LEU A 126 -6.17 -9.55 1.13
C LEU A 126 -5.35 -10.57 0.31
N ARG A 127 -5.65 -11.88 0.40
CA ARG A 127 -4.87 -12.98 -0.21
C ARG A 127 -3.33 -12.83 -0.06
N PHE A 128 -2.89 -12.13 0.98
CA PHE A 128 -1.50 -12.12 1.40
C PHE A 128 -1.33 -13.24 2.42
N SER A 129 -0.86 -14.39 2.00
CA SER A 129 -0.84 -15.66 2.75
C SER A 129 -0.13 -15.64 4.12
N ASN A 130 0.50 -14.52 4.50
CA ASN A 130 1.28 -14.41 5.72
C ASN A 130 0.79 -13.39 6.77
N ILE A 131 -0.32 -12.66 6.53
CA ILE A 131 -0.83 -11.69 7.52
C ILE A 131 -1.31 -12.41 8.79
N ARG A 132 -1.90 -13.60 8.65
CA ARG A 132 -2.35 -14.44 9.78
C ARG A 132 -1.22 -14.78 10.77
N LYS A 133 0.00 -15.07 10.27
CA LYS A 133 1.16 -15.39 11.14
C LYS A 133 1.63 -14.17 11.96
N PHE A 134 1.45 -12.97 11.43
CA PHE A 134 1.90 -11.74 12.12
C PHE A 134 0.97 -11.35 13.27
N GLN A 135 -0.34 -11.50 13.11
CA GLN A 135 -1.32 -11.23 14.17
C GLN A 135 -1.19 -12.20 15.32
N ASN A 136 -1.02 -13.51 15.03
CA ASN A 136 -0.85 -14.52 16.06
C ASN A 136 0.44 -14.32 16.88
N LYS A 137 1.53 -13.89 16.24
CA LYS A 137 2.81 -13.62 16.92
C LYS A 137 2.72 -12.44 17.89
N LYS A 138 1.94 -11.39 17.54
CA LYS A 138 1.78 -10.20 18.38
C LYS A 138 0.83 -10.41 19.56
N VAL A 139 -0.21 -11.24 19.38
CA VAL A 139 -1.11 -11.66 20.46
C VAL A 139 -0.35 -12.49 21.50
N GLN A 140 0.58 -13.36 21.06
CA GLN A 140 1.44 -14.13 21.99
C GLN A 140 2.43 -13.25 22.73
N LEU A 141 3.07 -12.27 22.06
CA LEU A 141 4.00 -11.33 22.69
C LEU A 141 3.33 -10.47 23.78
N ASN A 142 2.07 -10.08 23.56
CA ASN A 142 1.33 -9.29 24.57
C ASN A 142 0.81 -10.15 25.73
N LYS A 143 0.52 -11.45 25.52
CA LYS A 143 0.20 -12.38 26.62
C LYS A 143 1.41 -12.62 27.50
N ASN A 144 2.59 -12.79 26.94
CA ASN A 144 3.83 -13.02 27.71
C ASN A 144 4.27 -11.80 28.52
N LYS A 145 3.94 -10.55 28.08
CA LYS A 145 4.21 -9.34 28.86
C LYS A 145 3.28 -9.16 30.08
N LYS A 146 2.09 -9.79 30.09
CA LYS A 146 1.14 -9.73 31.23
C LYS A 146 1.43 -10.75 32.32
N THR A 147 2.23 -11.78 32.05
CA THR A 147 2.61 -12.81 33.02
C THR A 147 3.87 -12.49 33.82
N PHE A 148 4.54 -11.35 33.53
CA PHE A 148 5.73 -10.88 34.25
C PHE A 148 5.47 -9.60 35.10
N LYS A 149 4.30 -9.51 35.76
CA LYS A 149 4.03 -8.53 36.82
C LYS A 149 3.56 -9.24 38.06
#